data_d611b9e4dff46aca2f06134e7c3e7525
#
_entry.id   d611b9e4dff46aca2f06134e7c3e7525
#
_cell.length_a   1.000
_cell.length_b   1.000
_cell.length_c   1.000
_cell.angle_alpha   90.00
_cell.angle_beta   90.00
_cell.angle_gamma   90.00
#
_symmetry.space_group_name_H-M   'P 1'
#
loop_
_entity.id
_entity.type
_entity.pdbx_description
1 polymer ?
#
loop_
_entity_poly.entity_id
_entity_poly.type
_entity_poly.pdbx_seq_one_letter_code
_entity_poly.pdbx_strand_id
1 'polypeptide(L)'
;MKLFFLLWILPVILGDTHVTRIYSEECMLPCTSTNLDIIHWYLDKKAVHSFYHNQDQLGHQHEDYKGRTSLLSESEIKNGNLSLLIRNIRVQDEGRYRCYTADEKTNDEKYVVVSVEAPAKSVNITLKGDTVICSTSGVYPEPKVLWSSDPPAKESLNNVSQAEDNLFTVTSQLKVDAITDTYTYNCSITTKDTYSYTASLKQQAASELSKNEFIFKCPVTKDFNYTLILSLSTTIMRYYCKTSMKNISEQWRDKVTFHPENGSIILSHLNQEQLGTYTCESATAQYRYITQTKVQSRGLGMKVYIIICVSIGLAIFLIAPIVYVVKKRKKRRPSNARNSRETSDSGQEMEKLNGSKDN
;
A
#
# COMPACT_ATOMS: atom_id res chain seq x y z
N MET A 1 -40.98 13.19 66.98
CA MET A 1 -39.65 13.06 66.32
C MET A 1 -39.89 13.13 64.84
N LYS A 2 -39.70 14.36 64.21
CA LYS A 2 -39.93 14.56 62.79
C LYS A 2 -38.55 14.41 62.08
N LEU A 3 -38.38 13.36 61.27
CA LEU A 3 -37.21 13.16 60.42
C LEU A 3 -37.29 14.14 59.24
N PHE A 4 -36.43 15.14 59.20
CA PHE A 4 -36.20 15.94 58.01
C PHE A 4 -35.30 15.14 57.07
N PHE A 5 -35.85 14.63 55.96
CA PHE A 5 -35.07 14.17 54.83
C PHE A 5 -34.52 15.41 54.11
N LEU A 6 -33.26 15.72 54.34
CA LEU A 6 -32.48 16.62 53.49
C LEU A 6 -32.19 15.87 52.15
N LEU A 7 -33.03 16.13 51.13
CA LEU A 7 -32.69 15.80 49.75
C LEU A 7 -31.49 16.69 49.34
N TRP A 8 -30.31 16.13 49.30
CA TRP A 8 -29.18 16.71 48.61
C TRP A 8 -29.47 16.68 47.10
N ILE A 9 -29.96 17.79 46.54
CA ILE A 9 -29.97 17.99 45.09
C ILE A 9 -28.50 18.19 44.72
N LEU A 10 -27.83 17.12 44.27
CA LEU A 10 -26.55 17.24 43.57
C LEU A 10 -26.81 18.09 42.34
N PRO A 11 -26.07 19.21 42.13
CA PRO A 11 -26.16 19.92 40.88
C PRO A 11 -25.73 18.97 39.76
N VAL A 12 -26.62 18.70 38.81
CA VAL A 12 -26.23 18.07 37.54
C VAL A 12 -25.28 19.04 36.87
N ILE A 13 -23.99 18.79 36.97
CA ILE A 13 -22.98 19.47 36.18
C ILE A 13 -23.26 19.03 34.75
N LEU A 14 -23.99 19.83 33.99
CA LEU A 14 -24.05 19.67 32.53
C LEU A 14 -22.62 19.87 32.02
N GLY A 15 -21.94 18.78 31.78
CA GLY A 15 -20.62 18.81 31.14
C GLY A 15 -20.72 19.32 29.70
N ASP A 16 -19.61 19.82 29.16
CA ASP A 16 -19.51 20.24 27.77
C ASP A 16 -19.92 19.07 26.84
N THR A 17 -20.61 19.39 25.77
CA THR A 17 -20.93 18.40 24.73
C THR A 17 -19.68 18.16 23.87
N HIS A 18 -19.31 16.91 23.66
CA HIS A 18 -18.16 16.54 22.82
C HIS A 18 -18.62 16.05 21.43
N VAL A 19 -18.02 16.60 20.38
CA VAL A 19 -18.28 16.25 19.00
C VAL A 19 -16.97 15.93 18.29
N THR A 20 -16.83 14.70 17.80
CA THR A 20 -15.70 14.30 16.96
C THR A 20 -16.16 14.18 15.52
N ARG A 21 -15.38 14.72 14.57
CA ARG A 21 -15.67 14.67 13.13
C ARG A 21 -14.45 14.36 12.31
N ILE A 22 -14.68 13.76 11.17
CA ILE A 22 -13.63 13.47 10.19
C ILE A 22 -13.33 14.74 9.41
N TYR A 23 -12.05 15.01 9.22
CA TYR A 23 -11.54 16.12 8.41
C TYR A 23 -12.24 16.21 7.05
N SER A 24 -12.60 17.45 6.66
CA SER A 24 -13.33 17.78 5.42
C SER A 24 -14.82 17.39 5.40
N GLU A 25 -15.37 16.77 6.45
CA GLU A 25 -16.80 16.51 6.57
C GLU A 25 -17.58 17.73 7.12
N GLU A 26 -18.89 17.59 7.20
CA GLU A 26 -19.76 18.52 7.88
C GLU A 26 -19.81 18.25 9.39
N CYS A 27 -19.76 19.31 10.18
CA CYS A 27 -19.80 19.26 11.64
C CYS A 27 -21.02 20.01 12.16
N MET A 28 -21.93 19.30 12.83
CA MET A 28 -23.06 19.89 13.54
C MET A 28 -22.68 20.10 15.00
N LEU A 29 -22.75 21.34 15.48
CA LEU A 29 -22.53 21.73 16.87
C LEU A 29 -23.91 21.93 17.55
N PRO A 30 -24.32 21.05 18.45
CA PRO A 30 -25.64 21.11 19.05
C PRO A 30 -25.76 22.28 20.03
N CYS A 31 -26.81 23.06 19.90
CA CYS A 31 -27.23 24.09 20.85
C CYS A 31 -28.75 24.24 20.87
N THR A 32 -29.33 24.26 22.04
CA THR A 32 -30.77 24.51 22.22
C THR A 32 -30.97 25.57 23.26
N SER A 33 -31.87 26.50 23.02
CA SER A 33 -32.25 27.55 23.98
C SER A 33 -33.69 28.02 23.77
N THR A 34 -34.22 28.65 24.76
CA THR A 34 -35.49 29.40 24.66
C THR A 34 -35.28 30.88 24.32
N ASN A 35 -34.03 31.36 24.43
CA ASN A 35 -33.63 32.73 24.12
C ASN A 35 -33.26 32.83 22.64
N LEU A 36 -34.09 33.41 21.80
CA LEU A 36 -34.00 33.33 20.35
C LEU A 36 -33.64 34.65 19.66
N ASP A 37 -33.58 35.77 20.39
CA ASP A 37 -33.40 37.11 19.80
C ASP A 37 -31.97 37.32 19.31
N ILE A 38 -31.00 36.83 20.05
CA ILE A 38 -29.57 36.96 19.77
C ILE A 38 -28.93 35.57 19.91
N ILE A 39 -28.25 35.12 18.87
CA ILE A 39 -27.51 33.88 18.83
C ILE A 39 -26.09 34.19 18.34
N HIS A 40 -25.10 33.88 19.16
CA HIS A 40 -23.68 34.03 18.80
C HIS A 40 -22.93 32.72 19.04
N TRP A 41 -22.14 32.31 18.04
CA TRP A 41 -21.19 31.22 18.14
C TRP A 41 -19.79 31.80 18.13
N TYR A 42 -18.98 31.38 19.10
CA TYR A 42 -17.56 31.74 19.22
C TYR A 42 -16.67 30.53 19.39
N LEU A 43 -15.48 30.61 18.80
CA LEU A 43 -14.32 29.78 19.20
C LEU A 43 -13.28 30.72 19.82
N ASP A 44 -13.06 30.59 21.11
CA ASP A 44 -12.26 31.55 21.89
C ASP A 44 -12.77 32.99 21.66
N LYS A 45 -11.97 33.85 21.00
CA LYS A 45 -12.28 35.23 20.65
C LYS A 45 -12.76 35.40 19.21
N LYS A 46 -12.76 34.32 18.40
CA LYS A 46 -13.19 34.38 17.00
C LYS A 46 -14.71 34.33 16.91
N ALA A 47 -15.32 35.27 16.25
CA ALA A 47 -16.74 35.21 15.88
C ALA A 47 -16.92 34.15 14.76
N VAL A 48 -17.62 33.09 15.07
CA VAL A 48 -17.85 31.95 14.15
C VAL A 48 -19.12 32.19 13.35
N HIS A 49 -20.22 32.57 14.02
CA HIS A 49 -21.49 32.88 13.39
C HIS A 49 -22.33 33.76 14.32
N SER A 50 -23.11 34.66 13.76
CA SER A 50 -24.06 35.53 14.51
C SER A 50 -25.39 35.60 13.79
N PHE A 51 -26.45 35.51 14.56
CA PHE A 51 -27.82 35.65 14.07
C PHE A 51 -28.62 36.52 15.06
N TYR A 52 -29.19 37.60 14.56
CA TYR A 52 -30.12 38.49 15.28
C TYR A 52 -30.92 39.32 14.28
N HIS A 53 -32.03 39.93 14.72
CA HIS A 53 -33.01 40.55 13.86
C HIS A 53 -33.54 39.62 12.76
N ASN A 54 -33.71 38.32 13.10
CA ASN A 54 -34.20 37.27 12.22
C ASN A 54 -33.32 37.02 10.96
N GLN A 55 -32.04 37.32 10.99
CA GLN A 55 -31.13 37.11 9.87
C GLN A 55 -29.68 36.92 10.33
N ASP A 56 -28.89 36.28 9.48
CA ASP A 56 -27.46 36.14 9.68
C ASP A 56 -26.77 37.51 9.65
N GLN A 57 -25.90 37.76 10.62
CA GLN A 57 -25.13 39.00 10.77
C GLN A 57 -23.61 38.65 10.66
N LEU A 58 -23.15 38.54 9.42
CA LEU A 58 -21.81 38.02 9.13
C LEU A 58 -20.73 39.09 8.95
N GLY A 59 -21.07 40.39 9.19
CA GLY A 59 -20.11 41.48 9.02
C GLY A 59 -18.86 41.38 9.89
N HIS A 60 -18.93 40.74 11.04
CA HIS A 60 -17.82 40.52 11.97
C HIS A 60 -17.35 39.05 12.02
N GLN A 61 -17.85 38.21 11.09
CA GLN A 61 -17.45 36.82 11.03
C GLN A 61 -15.93 36.70 10.74
N HIS A 62 -15.24 35.86 11.50
CA HIS A 62 -13.82 35.60 11.28
C HIS A 62 -13.60 34.97 9.90
N GLU A 63 -12.51 35.35 9.23
CA GLU A 63 -12.19 34.90 7.86
C GLU A 63 -12.19 33.37 7.71
N ASP A 64 -11.69 32.62 8.72
CA ASP A 64 -11.67 31.17 8.72
C ASP A 64 -13.05 30.53 8.51
N TYR A 65 -14.12 31.21 8.88
CA TYR A 65 -15.50 30.70 8.86
C TYR A 65 -16.38 31.24 7.74
N LYS A 66 -15.91 32.21 6.97
CA LYS A 66 -16.67 32.80 5.87
C LYS A 66 -17.13 31.77 4.86
N GLY A 67 -18.42 31.74 4.57
CA GLY A 67 -19.05 30.82 3.62
C GLY A 67 -19.12 29.36 4.09
N ARG A 68 -18.67 29.04 5.31
CA ARG A 68 -18.61 27.67 5.84
C ARG A 68 -19.67 27.37 6.91
N THR A 69 -20.33 28.36 7.45
CA THR A 69 -21.25 28.19 8.58
C THR A 69 -22.66 28.56 8.22
N SER A 70 -23.64 27.91 8.83
CA SER A 70 -25.06 28.25 8.77
C SER A 70 -25.77 27.69 10.01
N LEU A 71 -26.79 28.40 10.49
CA LEU A 71 -27.77 27.79 11.39
C LEU A 71 -28.69 26.86 10.58
N LEU A 72 -29.55 26.14 11.27
CA LEU A 72 -30.60 25.32 10.68
C LEU A 72 -31.71 26.17 10.08
N SER A 73 -32.79 25.56 9.62
CA SER A 73 -33.92 26.28 9.05
C SER A 73 -34.59 27.19 10.09
N GLU A 74 -35.31 28.21 9.61
CA GLU A 74 -36.06 29.15 10.47
C GLU A 74 -37.05 28.42 11.39
N SER A 75 -37.66 27.33 10.92
CA SER A 75 -38.54 26.50 11.73
C SER A 75 -37.81 25.80 12.91
N GLU A 76 -36.61 25.35 12.68
CA GLU A 76 -35.76 24.74 13.74
C GLU A 76 -35.37 25.80 14.77
N ILE A 77 -34.96 27.00 14.32
CA ILE A 77 -34.60 28.11 15.19
C ILE A 77 -35.79 28.47 16.07
N LYS A 78 -37.00 28.64 15.49
CA LYS A 78 -38.23 28.94 16.25
C LYS A 78 -38.59 27.85 17.28
N ASN A 79 -38.18 26.60 17.03
CA ASN A 79 -38.34 25.51 17.97
C ASN A 79 -37.19 25.42 19.03
N GLY A 80 -36.28 26.41 19.04
CA GLY A 80 -35.19 26.47 19.99
C GLY A 80 -33.98 25.64 19.62
N ASN A 81 -33.91 25.09 18.40
CA ASN A 81 -32.73 24.39 17.89
C ASN A 81 -31.81 25.37 17.17
N LEU A 82 -30.76 25.78 17.87
CA LEU A 82 -29.82 26.83 17.44
C LEU A 82 -28.48 26.21 17.00
N SER A 83 -28.49 24.92 16.64
CA SER A 83 -27.30 24.18 16.26
C SER A 83 -26.62 24.81 15.03
N LEU A 84 -25.29 24.86 15.09
CA LEU A 84 -24.45 25.41 14.03
C LEU A 84 -23.92 24.31 13.14
N LEU A 85 -24.09 24.43 11.84
CA LEU A 85 -23.44 23.59 10.84
C LEU A 85 -22.15 24.26 10.37
N ILE A 86 -21.03 23.55 10.47
CA ILE A 86 -19.73 23.96 9.89
C ILE A 86 -19.40 22.98 8.76
N ARG A 87 -19.24 23.48 7.54
CA ARG A 87 -18.85 22.69 6.37
C ARG A 87 -17.35 22.62 6.24
N ASN A 88 -16.86 21.50 5.69
CA ASN A 88 -15.44 21.27 5.43
C ASN A 88 -14.60 21.51 6.69
N ILE A 89 -14.88 20.74 7.74
CA ILE A 89 -14.20 20.88 9.04
C ILE A 89 -12.68 20.66 8.89
N ARG A 90 -11.89 21.53 9.54
CA ARG A 90 -10.43 21.57 9.48
C ARG A 90 -9.83 21.31 10.85
N VAL A 91 -8.55 20.95 10.90
CA VAL A 91 -7.83 20.78 12.18
C VAL A 91 -7.86 22.09 13.01
N GLN A 92 -7.75 23.24 12.34
CA GLN A 92 -7.80 24.55 13.00
C GLN A 92 -9.17 24.89 13.60
N ASP A 93 -10.20 24.12 13.29
CA ASP A 93 -11.53 24.28 13.88
C ASP A 93 -11.68 23.51 15.21
N GLU A 94 -10.66 22.77 15.66
CA GLU A 94 -10.68 22.14 16.99
C GLU A 94 -10.75 23.16 18.10
N GLY A 95 -11.49 22.85 19.16
CA GLY A 95 -11.55 23.66 20.33
C GLY A 95 -12.92 23.70 21.00
N ARG A 96 -13.05 24.60 21.97
CA ARG A 96 -14.27 24.76 22.78
C ARG A 96 -15.10 25.91 22.25
N TYR A 97 -16.17 25.54 21.54
CA TYR A 97 -17.15 26.51 21.01
C TYR A 97 -18.13 26.93 22.10
N ARG A 98 -18.47 28.20 22.07
CA ARG A 98 -19.49 28.79 22.93
C ARG A 98 -20.69 29.19 22.08
N CYS A 99 -21.86 28.64 22.39
CA CYS A 99 -23.15 29.05 21.95
C CYS A 99 -23.70 30.03 23.00
N TYR A 100 -23.73 31.30 22.69
CA TYR A 100 -24.33 32.35 23.50
C TYR A 100 -25.68 32.72 22.91
N THR A 101 -26.73 32.75 23.77
CA THR A 101 -28.08 33.10 23.38
C THR A 101 -28.65 34.08 24.37
N ALA A 102 -29.44 35.08 23.88
CA ALA A 102 -30.07 36.08 24.75
C ALA A 102 -31.43 36.52 24.20
N ASP A 103 -32.27 36.93 25.12
CA ASP A 103 -33.49 37.71 24.87
C ASP A 103 -33.47 38.96 25.74
N GLU A 104 -34.56 39.72 25.78
CA GLU A 104 -34.67 40.97 26.57
C GLU A 104 -34.46 40.75 28.07
N LYS A 105 -34.62 39.54 28.61
CA LYS A 105 -34.70 39.28 30.05
C LYS A 105 -33.52 38.43 30.54
N THR A 106 -33.07 37.47 29.73
CA THR A 106 -32.12 36.44 30.13
C THR A 106 -31.10 36.14 29.07
N ASN A 107 -30.00 35.55 29.46
CA ASN A 107 -29.03 34.96 28.55
C ASN A 107 -28.66 33.54 29.02
N ASP A 108 -28.16 32.74 28.09
CA ASP A 108 -27.67 31.36 28.35
C ASP A 108 -26.40 31.10 27.55
N GLU A 109 -25.55 30.25 28.09
CA GLU A 109 -24.32 29.81 27.42
C GLU A 109 -24.22 28.31 27.46
N LYS A 110 -23.90 27.67 26.31
CA LYS A 110 -23.61 26.27 26.19
C LYS A 110 -22.30 26.07 25.46
N TYR A 111 -21.62 24.99 25.78
CA TYR A 111 -20.30 24.73 25.26
C TYR A 111 -20.24 23.40 24.53
N VAL A 112 -19.54 23.40 23.40
CA VAL A 112 -19.33 22.22 22.57
C VAL A 112 -17.83 22.10 22.29
N VAL A 113 -17.22 21.00 22.69
CA VAL A 113 -15.83 20.71 22.39
C VAL A 113 -15.75 19.91 21.09
N VAL A 114 -15.06 20.45 20.12
CA VAL A 114 -14.87 19.84 18.80
C VAL A 114 -13.49 19.22 18.74
N SER A 115 -13.43 17.97 18.32
CA SER A 115 -12.22 17.26 17.95
C SER A 115 -12.31 16.82 16.48
N VAL A 116 -11.20 16.94 15.77
CA VAL A 116 -11.09 16.53 14.36
C VAL A 116 -10.22 15.30 14.26
N GLU A 117 -10.55 14.40 13.36
CA GLU A 117 -9.76 13.21 13.05
C GLU A 117 -9.60 13.06 11.54
N ALA A 118 -8.42 12.69 11.11
CA ALA A 118 -8.14 12.31 9.72
C ALA A 118 -7.44 10.95 9.72
N PRO A 119 -8.20 9.85 9.71
CA PRO A 119 -7.60 8.51 9.67
C PRO A 119 -6.89 8.26 8.35
N ALA A 120 -5.88 7.40 8.36
CA ALA A 120 -5.18 6.98 7.15
C ALA A 120 -6.16 6.32 6.17
N LYS A 121 -6.29 6.88 4.96
CA LYS A 121 -7.14 6.34 3.89
C LYS A 121 -6.43 5.23 3.11
N SER A 122 -5.11 5.27 3.09
CA SER A 122 -4.25 4.26 2.48
C SER A 122 -2.86 4.32 3.08
N VAL A 123 -2.19 3.18 3.15
CA VAL A 123 -0.78 3.08 3.56
C VAL A 123 -0.02 2.36 2.45
N ASN A 124 1.05 2.98 1.98
CA ASN A 124 1.95 2.36 1.01
C ASN A 124 3.04 1.59 1.74
N ILE A 125 3.33 0.38 1.26
CA ILE A 125 4.45 -0.43 1.72
C ILE A 125 5.22 -0.96 0.52
N THR A 126 6.54 -0.78 0.51
CA THR A 126 7.42 -1.20 -0.59
C THR A 126 8.77 -1.65 -0.05
N LEU A 127 9.39 -2.62 -0.71
CA LEU A 127 10.76 -3.03 -0.45
C LEU A 127 11.68 -2.41 -1.51
N LYS A 128 12.72 -1.70 -1.07
CA LYS A 128 13.77 -1.13 -1.93
C LYS A 128 15.14 -1.51 -1.38
N GLY A 129 15.85 -2.38 -2.09
CA GLY A 129 17.11 -2.93 -1.60
C GLY A 129 16.89 -3.66 -0.27
N ASP A 130 17.62 -3.27 0.77
CA ASP A 130 17.55 -3.80 2.14
C ASP A 130 16.59 -3.03 3.06
N THR A 131 15.74 -2.17 2.50
CA THR A 131 14.88 -1.29 3.29
C THR A 131 13.42 -1.42 2.88
N VAL A 132 12.56 -1.71 3.84
CA VAL A 132 11.10 -1.65 3.68
C VAL A 132 10.63 -0.25 4.05
N ILE A 133 9.90 0.38 3.14
CA ILE A 133 9.39 1.75 3.31
C ILE A 133 7.88 1.68 3.46
N CYS A 134 7.37 2.28 4.52
CA CYS A 134 5.95 2.44 4.81
C CYS A 134 5.62 3.94 4.84
N SER A 135 4.57 4.38 4.15
CA SER A 135 4.22 5.80 4.14
C SER A 135 2.73 6.04 3.97
N THR A 136 2.27 7.14 4.57
CA THR A 136 0.94 7.72 4.38
C THR A 136 1.00 9.22 4.55
N SER A 137 -0.04 9.93 4.09
CA SER A 137 -0.18 11.39 4.24
C SER A 137 -1.62 11.77 4.55
N GLY A 138 -1.80 13.01 5.02
CA GLY A 138 -3.12 13.56 5.31
C GLY A 138 -3.78 12.94 6.52
N VAL A 139 -3.02 12.59 7.56
CA VAL A 139 -3.50 11.97 8.80
C VAL A 139 -3.44 12.95 9.98
N TYR A 140 -4.40 12.80 10.91
CA TYR A 140 -4.46 13.60 12.14
C TYR A 140 -5.27 12.87 13.22
N PRO A 141 -4.87 12.94 14.50
CA PRO A 141 -3.65 13.56 15.06
C PRO A 141 -2.36 12.84 14.62
N GLU A 142 -1.22 13.27 15.19
CA GLU A 142 0.10 12.70 14.89
C GLU A 142 0.08 11.17 14.94
N PRO A 143 0.49 10.49 13.85
CA PRO A 143 0.36 9.04 13.75
C PRO A 143 1.47 8.30 14.51
N LYS A 144 1.13 7.15 15.07
CA LYS A 144 2.07 6.14 15.58
C LYS A 144 2.26 5.06 14.53
N VAL A 145 3.51 4.63 14.32
CA VAL A 145 3.86 3.55 13.40
C VAL A 145 4.33 2.35 14.19
N LEU A 146 3.74 1.20 13.91
CA LEU A 146 4.11 -0.09 14.51
C LEU A 146 4.50 -1.06 13.41
N TRP A 147 5.64 -1.70 13.58
CA TRP A 147 6.12 -2.75 12.68
C TRP A 147 6.01 -4.13 13.31
N SER A 148 5.69 -5.10 12.45
CA SER A 148 5.79 -6.53 12.73
C SER A 148 6.41 -7.18 11.52
N SER A 149 7.41 -8.04 11.70
CA SER A 149 8.16 -8.65 10.60
C SER A 149 8.56 -10.09 10.89
N ASP A 150 8.59 -10.88 9.82
CA ASP A 150 9.12 -12.25 9.78
C ASP A 150 9.90 -12.38 8.46
N PRO A 151 11.24 -12.55 8.53
CA PRO A 151 12.08 -12.60 9.73
C PRO A 151 12.09 -11.28 10.51
N PRO A 152 12.39 -11.31 11.83
CA PRO A 152 12.46 -10.12 12.67
C PRO A 152 13.48 -9.11 12.14
N ALA A 153 13.13 -7.84 12.10
CA ALA A 153 14.01 -6.74 11.74
C ALA A 153 14.44 -5.97 13.00
N LYS A 154 15.61 -5.29 12.94
CA LYS A 154 16.24 -4.73 14.14
C LYS A 154 15.77 -3.31 14.45
N GLU A 155 15.71 -2.45 13.45
CA GLU A 155 15.53 -1.02 13.67
C GLU A 155 14.58 -0.42 12.65
N SER A 156 13.77 0.52 13.11
CA SER A 156 12.94 1.36 12.24
C SER A 156 13.23 2.83 12.48
N LEU A 157 13.24 3.60 11.41
CA LEU A 157 13.39 5.05 11.43
C LEU A 157 12.09 5.69 10.96
N ASN A 158 11.51 6.54 11.80
CA ASN A 158 10.29 7.28 11.47
C ASN A 158 10.64 8.73 11.15
N ASN A 159 10.14 9.23 10.04
CA ASN A 159 10.15 10.64 9.67
C ASN A 159 8.70 11.11 9.58
N VAL A 160 8.35 12.06 10.46
CA VAL A 160 7.01 12.66 10.52
C VAL A 160 7.16 14.14 10.20
N SER A 161 6.35 14.62 9.27
CA SER A 161 6.28 16.05 8.92
C SER A 161 4.82 16.51 8.95
N GLN A 162 4.62 17.77 9.33
CA GLN A 162 3.31 18.40 9.37
C GLN A 162 3.22 19.43 8.24
N ALA A 163 2.11 19.42 7.51
CA ALA A 163 1.81 20.38 6.45
C ALA A 163 1.13 21.65 7.00
N GLU A 164 0.95 22.67 6.16
CA GLU A 164 0.30 23.94 6.53
C GLU A 164 -1.17 23.77 6.99
N ASP A 165 -1.86 22.73 6.53
CA ASP A 165 -3.21 22.38 6.96
C ASP A 165 -3.26 21.59 8.27
N ASN A 166 -2.10 21.46 8.95
CA ASN A 166 -1.85 20.69 10.16
C ASN A 166 -2.00 19.17 10.04
N LEU A 167 -2.18 18.63 8.84
CA LEU A 167 -2.17 17.21 8.61
C LEU A 167 -0.74 16.67 8.59
N PHE A 168 -0.57 15.43 9.03
CA PHE A 168 0.72 14.77 9.08
C PHE A 168 0.96 13.88 7.87
N THR A 169 2.21 13.85 7.43
CA THR A 169 2.77 12.87 6.52
C THR A 169 3.82 12.07 7.28
N VAL A 170 3.73 10.76 7.21
CA VAL A 170 4.71 9.86 7.83
C VAL A 170 5.35 8.94 6.81
N THR A 171 6.66 8.80 6.92
CA THR A 171 7.45 7.80 6.20
C THR A 171 8.29 7.05 7.22
N SER A 172 8.06 5.75 7.33
CA SER A 172 8.82 4.87 8.21
C SER A 172 9.64 3.91 7.37
N GLN A 173 10.89 3.72 7.75
CA GLN A 173 11.84 2.84 7.09
C GLN A 173 12.25 1.73 8.06
N LEU A 174 12.11 0.49 7.63
CA LEU A 174 12.53 -0.69 8.37
C LEU A 174 13.70 -1.33 7.66
N LYS A 175 14.87 -1.36 8.31
CA LYS A 175 16.06 -1.99 7.75
C LYS A 175 16.05 -3.48 7.99
N VAL A 176 16.28 -4.28 6.94
CA VAL A 176 16.29 -5.74 6.98
C VAL A 176 17.70 -6.27 6.72
N ASP A 177 18.15 -7.24 7.51
CA ASP A 177 19.55 -7.74 7.46
C ASP A 177 19.82 -8.58 6.22
N ALA A 178 18.83 -9.33 5.74
CA ALA A 178 18.93 -10.17 4.55
C ALA A 178 17.56 -10.34 3.91
N ILE A 179 17.50 -10.24 2.59
CA ILE A 179 16.31 -10.60 1.83
C ILE A 179 16.29 -12.11 1.69
N THR A 180 15.36 -12.76 2.38
CA THR A 180 15.10 -14.18 2.28
C THR A 180 14.13 -14.49 1.15
N ASP A 181 14.05 -15.74 0.71
CA ASP A 181 13.07 -16.16 -0.31
C ASP A 181 11.62 -16.00 0.15
N THR A 182 11.41 -15.89 1.47
CA THR A 182 10.10 -15.65 2.08
C THR A 182 10.23 -14.59 3.16
N TYR A 183 9.29 -13.65 3.19
CA TYR A 183 9.19 -12.64 4.24
C TYR A 183 7.77 -12.14 4.41
N THR A 184 7.50 -11.55 5.57
CA THR A 184 6.27 -10.79 5.84
C THR A 184 6.63 -9.54 6.63
N TYR A 185 6.26 -8.38 6.11
CA TYR A 185 6.42 -7.08 6.77
C TYR A 185 5.06 -6.44 6.91
N ASN A 186 4.67 -6.11 8.12
CA ASN A 186 3.43 -5.40 8.41
C ASN A 186 3.76 -4.04 9.01
N CYS A 187 3.16 -3.00 8.46
CA CYS A 187 3.23 -1.63 8.94
C CYS A 187 1.83 -1.19 9.32
N SER A 188 1.62 -0.90 10.60
CA SER A 188 0.36 -0.38 11.11
C SER A 188 0.52 1.08 11.50
N ILE A 189 -0.33 1.94 10.96
CA ILE A 189 -0.38 3.37 11.26
C ILE A 189 -1.67 3.66 12.02
N THR A 190 -1.53 4.20 13.23
CA THR A 190 -2.63 4.48 14.15
C THR A 190 -2.62 5.97 14.46
N THR A 191 -3.73 6.67 14.23
CA THR A 191 -3.89 8.12 14.51
C THR A 191 -4.58 8.40 15.84
N LYS A 192 -5.35 7.50 16.35
CA LYS A 192 -5.94 7.48 17.67
C LYS A 192 -6.23 6.02 17.97
N ASP A 193 -6.52 5.65 19.20
CA ASP A 193 -6.77 4.26 19.55
C ASP A 193 -7.93 3.62 18.76
N THR A 194 -8.71 4.43 18.06
CA THR A 194 -9.90 4.03 17.29
C THR A 194 -9.63 3.70 15.82
N TYR A 195 -8.61 4.30 15.20
CA TYR A 195 -8.35 4.18 13.76
C TYR A 195 -6.96 3.64 13.50
N SER A 196 -6.90 2.46 12.92
CA SER A 196 -5.65 1.84 12.48
C SER A 196 -5.77 1.38 11.03
N TYR A 197 -4.74 1.63 10.25
CA TYR A 197 -4.59 1.09 8.90
C TYR A 197 -3.32 0.26 8.83
N THR A 198 -3.44 -1.00 8.41
CA THR A 198 -2.29 -1.90 8.28
C THR A 198 -2.01 -2.23 6.83
N ALA A 199 -0.77 -1.99 6.39
CA ALA A 199 -0.24 -2.48 5.13
C ALA A 199 0.68 -3.67 5.36
N SER A 200 0.50 -4.73 4.58
CA SER A 200 1.27 -5.96 4.64
C SER A 200 1.95 -6.24 3.31
N LEU A 201 3.23 -6.50 3.33
CA LEU A 201 4.02 -6.97 2.18
C LEU A 201 4.55 -8.36 2.49
N LYS A 202 4.12 -9.35 1.71
CA LYS A 202 4.49 -10.75 1.86
C LYS A 202 5.12 -11.29 0.58
N GLN A 203 6.29 -11.88 0.68
CA GLN A 203 6.89 -12.72 -0.35
C GLN A 203 6.67 -14.19 0.01
N GLN A 204 6.08 -14.94 -0.90
CA GLN A 204 5.95 -16.39 -0.78
C GLN A 204 7.11 -17.09 -1.50
N ALA A 205 7.42 -18.30 -1.05
CA ALA A 205 8.38 -19.14 -1.73
C ALA A 205 8.06 -19.28 -3.22
N ALA A 206 9.10 -19.38 -4.04
CA ALA A 206 8.92 -19.60 -5.46
C ALA A 206 8.16 -20.92 -5.71
N SER A 207 7.24 -20.88 -6.64
CA SER A 207 6.41 -22.02 -7.03
C SER A 207 6.72 -22.47 -8.44
N GLU A 208 6.75 -23.78 -8.63
CA GLU A 208 6.90 -24.38 -9.94
C GLU A 208 5.56 -24.55 -10.63
N LEU A 209 5.54 -24.31 -11.93
CA LEU A 209 4.37 -24.51 -12.77
C LEU A 209 4.00 -26.00 -12.82
N SER A 210 2.76 -26.35 -12.50
CA SER A 210 2.25 -27.72 -12.61
C SER A 210 1.27 -27.81 -13.77
N LYS A 211 1.57 -28.60 -14.78
CA LYS A 211 0.70 -28.79 -15.99
C LYS A 211 0.28 -27.47 -16.67
N ASN A 212 1.15 -26.48 -16.73
CA ASN A 212 0.88 -25.13 -17.25
C ASN A 212 -0.22 -24.38 -16.49
N GLU A 213 -0.48 -24.76 -15.24
CA GLU A 213 -1.42 -24.09 -14.35
C GLU A 213 -0.75 -23.63 -13.08
N PHE A 214 -1.22 -22.51 -12.55
CA PHE A 214 -0.77 -21.99 -11.26
C PHE A 214 -1.96 -21.42 -10.47
N ILE A 215 -2.04 -21.76 -9.18
CA ILE A 215 -3.11 -21.32 -8.30
C ILE A 215 -2.55 -20.32 -7.29
N PHE A 216 -3.04 -19.09 -7.37
CA PHE A 216 -2.83 -18.06 -6.35
C PHE A 216 -3.92 -18.10 -5.30
N LYS A 217 -3.54 -17.81 -4.07
CA LYS A 217 -4.48 -17.53 -3.01
C LYS A 217 -4.23 -16.11 -2.51
N CYS A 218 -5.06 -15.19 -2.99
CA CYS A 218 -5.04 -13.81 -2.55
C CYS A 218 -5.74 -13.66 -1.21
N PRO A 219 -5.20 -12.88 -0.27
CA PRO A 219 -5.90 -12.57 0.96
C PRO A 219 -7.21 -11.83 0.64
N VAL A 220 -8.32 -12.38 1.07
CA VAL A 220 -9.63 -11.72 1.01
C VAL A 220 -10.20 -11.61 2.41
N THR A 221 -10.84 -10.50 2.71
CA THR A 221 -11.50 -10.28 3.98
C THR A 221 -12.96 -10.74 3.91
N LYS A 222 -13.53 -11.11 5.06
CA LYS A 222 -14.96 -11.45 5.16
C LYS A 222 -15.85 -10.21 4.95
N ASP A 223 -15.28 -9.03 5.08
CA ASP A 223 -15.96 -7.76 4.81
C ASP A 223 -16.08 -7.59 3.30
N PHE A 224 -17.30 -7.63 2.78
CA PHE A 224 -17.65 -7.54 1.36
C PHE A 224 -17.30 -6.20 0.69
N ASN A 225 -16.29 -5.48 1.17
CA ASN A 225 -15.87 -4.18 0.64
C ASN A 225 -14.35 -4.14 0.42
N TYR A 226 -13.87 -5.00 -0.47
CA TYR A 226 -12.46 -5.00 -0.87
C TYR A 226 -12.30 -4.84 -2.39
N THR A 227 -11.15 -4.32 -2.77
CA THR A 227 -10.66 -4.33 -4.15
C THR A 227 -9.50 -5.31 -4.25
N LEU A 228 -9.48 -6.14 -5.29
CA LEU A 228 -8.38 -7.07 -5.54
C LEU A 228 -7.77 -6.79 -6.91
N ILE A 229 -6.44 -6.74 -6.97
CA ILE A 229 -5.67 -6.52 -8.18
C ILE A 229 -4.62 -7.64 -8.29
N LEU A 230 -4.63 -8.33 -9.42
CA LEU A 230 -3.55 -9.25 -9.80
C LEU A 230 -2.72 -8.62 -10.91
N SER A 231 -1.40 -8.64 -10.77
CA SER A 231 -0.45 -8.14 -11.77
C SER A 231 0.78 -9.03 -11.91
N LEU A 232 1.38 -9.01 -13.08
CA LEU A 232 2.74 -9.52 -13.36
C LEU A 232 3.67 -8.31 -13.56
N SER A 233 3.90 -7.81 -14.74
CA SER A 233 4.49 -6.48 -15.02
C SER A 233 3.41 -5.42 -15.22
N THR A 234 2.25 -5.85 -15.69
CA THR A 234 1.05 -5.03 -15.91
C THR A 234 -0.13 -5.65 -15.19
N THR A 235 -1.21 -4.89 -15.03
CA THR A 235 -2.44 -5.40 -14.40
C THR A 235 -3.07 -6.49 -15.27
N ILE A 236 -3.27 -7.67 -14.69
CA ILE A 236 -3.93 -8.82 -15.28
C ILE A 236 -5.42 -8.76 -15.01
N MET A 237 -5.80 -8.58 -13.75
CA MET A 237 -7.19 -8.57 -13.29
C MET A 237 -7.41 -7.53 -12.21
N ARG A 238 -8.59 -6.90 -12.23
CA ARG A 238 -9.09 -6.06 -11.14
C ARG A 238 -10.51 -6.49 -10.79
N TYR A 239 -10.77 -6.65 -9.51
CA TYR A 239 -12.07 -7.05 -8.98
C TYR A 239 -12.51 -6.10 -7.89
N TYR A 240 -13.78 -5.67 -7.94
CA TYR A 240 -14.44 -4.82 -6.96
C TYR A 240 -15.55 -5.62 -6.27
N CYS A 241 -15.35 -6.00 -5.02
CA CYS A 241 -16.28 -6.88 -4.30
C CYS A 241 -17.66 -6.24 -4.15
N LYS A 242 -17.74 -4.95 -3.82
CA LYS A 242 -19.01 -4.21 -3.61
C LYS A 242 -19.95 -4.28 -4.83
N THR A 243 -19.41 -4.26 -6.03
CA THR A 243 -20.19 -4.28 -7.29
C THR A 243 -20.12 -5.61 -8.00
N SER A 244 -19.34 -6.56 -7.49
CA SER A 244 -19.01 -7.83 -8.15
C SER A 244 -18.43 -7.64 -9.56
N MET A 245 -17.91 -6.45 -9.87
CA MET A 245 -17.31 -6.15 -11.17
C MET A 245 -15.92 -6.76 -11.26
N LYS A 246 -15.71 -7.51 -12.34
CA LYS A 246 -14.43 -8.13 -12.69
C LYS A 246 -13.96 -7.59 -14.05
N ASN A 247 -12.77 -7.01 -14.08
CA ASN A 247 -12.12 -6.55 -15.30
C ASN A 247 -10.81 -7.33 -15.48
N ILE A 248 -10.71 -8.09 -16.59
CA ILE A 248 -9.54 -8.88 -16.97
C ILE A 248 -9.00 -8.29 -18.28
N SER A 249 -7.68 -8.06 -18.34
CA SER A 249 -7.02 -7.58 -19.55
C SER A 249 -7.17 -8.60 -20.69
N GLU A 250 -7.29 -8.15 -21.92
CA GLU A 250 -7.70 -8.96 -23.06
C GLU A 250 -6.82 -10.20 -23.27
N GLN A 251 -5.52 -10.04 -23.18
CA GLN A 251 -4.53 -11.13 -23.32
C GLN A 251 -4.63 -12.22 -22.23
N TRP A 252 -5.39 -11.97 -21.15
CA TRP A 252 -5.55 -12.87 -20.01
C TRP A 252 -6.97 -13.43 -19.85
N ARG A 253 -7.90 -13.03 -20.73
CA ARG A 253 -9.34 -13.34 -20.61
C ARG A 253 -9.63 -14.84 -20.48
N ASP A 254 -8.98 -15.64 -21.31
CA ASP A 254 -9.17 -17.11 -21.35
C ASP A 254 -8.19 -17.86 -20.45
N LYS A 255 -7.33 -17.14 -19.71
CA LYS A 255 -6.28 -17.72 -18.85
C LYS A 255 -6.54 -17.56 -17.36
N VAL A 256 -7.51 -16.71 -16.97
CA VAL A 256 -7.76 -16.35 -15.57
C VAL A 256 -9.15 -16.83 -15.14
N THR A 257 -9.17 -17.73 -14.15
CA THR A 257 -10.39 -18.08 -13.40
C THR A 257 -10.26 -17.56 -11.98
N PHE A 258 -11.23 -16.79 -11.50
CA PHE A 258 -11.24 -16.20 -10.17
C PHE A 258 -12.44 -16.65 -9.35
N HIS A 259 -12.19 -17.07 -8.12
CA HIS A 259 -13.15 -17.50 -7.13
C HIS A 259 -13.21 -16.47 -5.98
N PRO A 260 -14.16 -15.54 -6.02
CA PRO A 260 -14.22 -14.44 -5.03
C PRO A 260 -14.50 -14.89 -3.59
N GLU A 261 -15.17 -16.04 -3.44
CA GLU A 261 -15.53 -16.61 -2.14
C GLU A 261 -14.32 -17.00 -1.27
N ASN A 262 -13.20 -17.33 -1.88
CA ASN A 262 -11.98 -17.78 -1.20
C ASN A 262 -10.70 -17.07 -1.65
N GLY A 263 -10.81 -16.14 -2.60
CA GLY A 263 -9.68 -15.40 -3.16
C GLY A 263 -8.76 -16.23 -4.05
N SER A 264 -9.18 -17.42 -4.50
CA SER A 264 -8.36 -18.25 -5.38
C SER A 264 -8.41 -17.73 -6.82
N ILE A 265 -7.24 -17.59 -7.42
CA ILE A 265 -7.06 -17.24 -8.83
C ILE A 265 -6.29 -18.35 -9.49
N ILE A 266 -6.88 -18.95 -10.52
CA ILE A 266 -6.26 -20.00 -11.33
C ILE A 266 -5.77 -19.35 -12.62
N LEU A 267 -4.48 -19.49 -12.89
CA LEU A 267 -3.86 -19.09 -14.15
C LEU A 267 -3.56 -20.35 -14.95
N SER A 268 -4.14 -20.45 -16.16
CA SER A 268 -4.00 -21.62 -17.02
C SER A 268 -3.27 -21.26 -18.31
N HIS A 269 -2.69 -22.25 -18.97
CA HIS A 269 -2.00 -22.13 -20.27
C HIS A 269 -0.89 -21.07 -20.28
N LEU A 270 -0.11 -21.00 -19.19
CA LEU A 270 1.02 -20.08 -19.08
C LEU A 270 2.16 -20.50 -19.99
N ASN A 271 2.74 -19.51 -20.70
CA ASN A 271 3.93 -19.66 -21.52
C ASN A 271 5.18 -19.12 -20.77
N GLN A 272 6.36 -19.26 -21.39
CA GLN A 272 7.64 -18.82 -20.80
C GLN A 272 7.68 -17.31 -20.49
N GLU A 273 7.05 -16.46 -21.32
CA GLU A 273 7.03 -15.00 -21.15
C GLU A 273 6.11 -14.57 -20.00
N GLN A 274 5.23 -15.44 -19.57
CA GLN A 274 4.31 -15.23 -18.45
C GLN A 274 4.86 -15.76 -17.12
N LEU A 275 6.11 -16.27 -17.11
CA LEU A 275 6.79 -16.59 -15.86
C LEU A 275 7.37 -15.34 -15.22
N GLY A 276 7.42 -15.30 -13.89
CA GLY A 276 7.92 -14.15 -13.16
C GLY A 276 7.26 -13.96 -11.80
N THR A 277 7.40 -12.77 -11.24
CA THR A 277 6.81 -12.45 -9.94
C THR A 277 5.42 -11.87 -10.13
N TYR A 278 4.45 -12.62 -9.72
CA TYR A 278 3.06 -12.17 -9.64
C TYR A 278 2.80 -11.47 -8.32
N THR A 279 2.07 -10.39 -8.40
CA THR A 279 1.65 -9.61 -7.23
C THR A 279 0.14 -9.61 -7.13
N CYS A 280 -0.36 -10.07 -6.00
CA CYS A 280 -1.76 -9.93 -5.63
C CYS A 280 -1.87 -8.85 -4.56
N GLU A 281 -2.65 -7.82 -4.83
CA GLU A 281 -2.99 -6.76 -3.90
C GLU A 281 -4.46 -6.84 -3.55
N SER A 282 -4.78 -6.88 -2.26
CA SER A 282 -6.13 -6.77 -1.73
C SER A 282 -6.20 -5.60 -0.76
N ALA A 283 -7.16 -4.69 -0.96
CA ALA A 283 -7.30 -3.49 -0.16
C ALA A 283 -8.74 -3.30 0.34
N THR A 284 -8.86 -2.88 1.60
CA THR A 284 -10.10 -2.44 2.28
C THR A 284 -9.92 -1.02 2.80
N ALA A 285 -10.89 -0.52 3.58
CA ALA A 285 -10.75 0.76 4.27
C ALA A 285 -9.69 0.76 5.40
N GLN A 286 -9.25 -0.41 5.89
CA GLN A 286 -8.35 -0.55 7.03
C GLN A 286 -7.11 -1.40 6.75
N TYR A 287 -7.09 -2.13 5.66
CA TYR A 287 -6.02 -3.07 5.34
C TYR A 287 -5.63 -3.01 3.88
N ARG A 288 -4.34 -3.18 3.64
CA ARG A 288 -3.77 -3.42 2.30
C ARG A 288 -2.81 -4.60 2.38
N TYR A 289 -3.13 -5.68 1.71
CA TYR A 289 -2.29 -6.87 1.63
C TYR A 289 -1.66 -6.96 0.24
N ILE A 290 -0.35 -7.03 0.18
CA ILE A 290 0.42 -7.26 -1.04
C ILE A 290 1.12 -8.60 -0.87
N THR A 291 0.75 -9.57 -1.70
CA THR A 291 1.40 -10.89 -1.71
C THR A 291 2.10 -11.07 -3.04
N GLN A 292 3.39 -11.38 -2.99
CA GLN A 292 4.22 -11.65 -4.15
C GLN A 292 4.61 -13.13 -4.20
N THR A 293 4.55 -13.72 -5.39
CA THR A 293 4.94 -15.11 -5.61
C THR A 293 5.68 -15.22 -6.94
N LYS A 294 6.90 -15.74 -6.90
CA LYS A 294 7.69 -16.03 -8.11
C LYS A 294 7.25 -17.36 -8.70
N VAL A 295 6.74 -17.32 -9.92
CA VAL A 295 6.38 -18.51 -10.70
C VAL A 295 7.49 -18.79 -11.69
N GLN A 296 7.98 -20.03 -11.70
CA GLN A 296 9.08 -20.46 -12.56
C GLN A 296 8.73 -21.79 -13.23
N SER A 297 9.36 -22.05 -14.38
CA SER A 297 9.22 -23.35 -15.04
C SER A 297 9.80 -24.46 -14.16
N ARG A 298 9.23 -25.62 -14.28
CA ARG A 298 9.82 -26.83 -13.67
C ARG A 298 11.22 -27.00 -14.24
N GLY A 299 12.25 -26.77 -13.43
CA GLY A 299 13.63 -26.99 -13.84
C GLY A 299 13.80 -28.45 -14.30
N LEU A 300 14.63 -28.72 -15.31
CA LEU A 300 15.07 -30.08 -15.59
C LEU A 300 15.65 -30.61 -14.28
N GLY A 301 14.88 -31.49 -13.63
CA GLY A 301 15.21 -31.93 -12.29
C GLY A 301 16.65 -32.45 -12.24
N MET A 302 17.33 -32.29 -11.12
CA MET A 302 18.72 -32.70 -10.89
C MET A 302 18.99 -34.14 -11.39
N LYS A 303 17.94 -35.00 -11.40
CA LYS A 303 17.96 -36.33 -11.97
C LYS A 303 18.27 -36.36 -13.48
N VAL A 304 17.69 -35.45 -14.26
CA VAL A 304 17.92 -35.35 -15.72
C VAL A 304 19.33 -34.81 -15.97
N TYR A 305 19.78 -33.83 -15.20
CA TYR A 305 21.14 -33.30 -15.26
C TYR A 305 22.17 -34.40 -14.92
N ILE A 306 21.94 -35.19 -13.87
CA ILE A 306 22.75 -36.33 -13.51
C ILE A 306 22.78 -37.41 -14.63
N ILE A 307 21.61 -37.70 -15.23
CA ILE A 307 21.53 -38.66 -16.37
C ILE A 307 22.34 -38.15 -17.56
N ILE A 308 22.27 -36.87 -17.89
CA ILE A 308 23.07 -36.28 -18.98
C ILE A 308 24.56 -36.32 -18.63
N CYS A 309 24.96 -35.95 -17.43
CA CYS A 309 26.37 -36.01 -17.01
C CYS A 309 26.91 -37.46 -17.00
N VAL A 310 26.13 -38.44 -16.55
CA VAL A 310 26.50 -39.85 -16.56
C VAL A 310 26.60 -40.38 -17.99
N SER A 311 25.66 -40.00 -18.88
CA SER A 311 25.72 -40.43 -20.29
C SER A 311 26.92 -39.86 -21.04
N ILE A 312 27.27 -38.58 -20.81
CA ILE A 312 28.46 -37.93 -21.37
C ILE A 312 29.74 -38.63 -20.81
N GLY A 313 29.79 -38.88 -19.51
CA GLY A 313 30.92 -39.61 -18.87
C GLY A 313 31.13 -41.00 -19.43
N LEU A 314 30.08 -41.78 -19.64
CA LEU A 314 30.10 -43.08 -20.28
C LEU A 314 30.57 -43.00 -21.73
N ALA A 315 30.11 -42.03 -22.50
CA ALA A 315 30.55 -41.83 -23.88
C ALA A 315 32.06 -41.52 -23.96
N ILE A 316 32.57 -40.65 -23.08
CA ILE A 316 34.00 -40.36 -22.99
C ILE A 316 34.79 -41.59 -22.61
N PHE A 317 34.30 -42.38 -21.63
CA PHE A 317 34.97 -43.63 -21.19
C PHE A 317 35.03 -44.66 -22.29
N LEU A 318 34.05 -44.76 -23.16
CA LEU A 318 34.05 -45.71 -24.30
C LEU A 318 34.90 -45.20 -25.48
N ILE A 319 34.93 -43.92 -25.76
CA ILE A 319 35.64 -43.32 -26.89
C ILE A 319 37.16 -43.19 -26.61
N ALA A 320 37.55 -42.86 -25.38
CA ALA A 320 38.94 -42.64 -25.01
C ALA A 320 39.86 -43.87 -25.30
N PRO A 321 39.49 -45.12 -24.96
CA PRO A 321 40.32 -46.30 -25.28
C PRO A 321 40.41 -46.57 -26.77
N ILE A 322 39.34 -46.31 -27.53
CA ILE A 322 39.33 -46.45 -29.00
C ILE A 322 40.31 -45.46 -29.63
N VAL A 323 40.26 -44.19 -29.22
CA VAL A 323 41.18 -43.15 -29.70
C VAL A 323 42.63 -43.51 -29.31
N TYR A 324 42.83 -44.00 -28.08
CA TYR A 324 44.15 -44.43 -27.65
C TYR A 324 44.71 -45.59 -28.50
N VAL A 325 43.90 -46.62 -28.77
CA VAL A 325 44.29 -47.74 -29.61
C VAL A 325 44.59 -47.32 -31.03
N VAL A 326 43.76 -46.42 -31.62
CA VAL A 326 43.99 -45.90 -32.96
C VAL A 326 45.28 -45.06 -33.03
N LYS A 327 45.52 -44.19 -32.02
CA LYS A 327 46.78 -43.44 -31.92
C LYS A 327 48.01 -44.37 -31.75
N LYS A 328 47.89 -45.43 -30.94
CA LYS A 328 48.96 -46.37 -30.73
C LYS A 328 49.26 -47.24 -31.98
N ARG A 329 48.23 -47.60 -32.75
CA ARG A 329 48.39 -48.27 -34.06
C ARG A 329 49.01 -47.32 -35.12
N LYS A 330 48.71 -46.08 -35.15
CA LYS A 330 49.29 -45.07 -36.07
C LYS A 330 50.75 -44.79 -35.77
N LYS A 331 51.18 -44.93 -34.48
CA LYS A 331 52.57 -44.78 -34.04
C LYS A 331 53.44 -46.08 -34.28
N ARG A 332 52.81 -47.22 -34.59
CA ARG A 332 53.49 -48.51 -34.85
C ARG A 332 53.59 -48.84 -36.32
N ARG A 333 53.23 -47.96 -37.25
CA ARG A 333 53.54 -48.16 -38.67
C ARG A 333 55.02 -47.79 -38.89
N PRO A 334 55.92 -48.77 -39.26
CA PRO A 334 57.32 -48.48 -39.57
C PRO A 334 57.36 -47.71 -40.87
N SER A 335 58.13 -46.62 -40.88
CA SER A 335 58.52 -45.91 -42.10
C SER A 335 59.53 -46.82 -42.86
N ASN A 336 59.06 -47.47 -43.88
CA ASN A 336 59.99 -48.06 -44.86
C ASN A 336 60.50 -46.95 -45.74
N ALA A 337 61.73 -46.53 -45.48
CA ALA A 337 62.58 -45.78 -46.38
C ALA A 337 62.83 -46.56 -47.63
N ARG A 338 62.64 -45.94 -48.75
CA ARG A 338 63.36 -46.37 -49.99
C ARG A 338 63.99 -45.17 -50.65
N ASN A 339 65.30 -45.15 -50.53
CA ASN A 339 66.25 -44.34 -51.28
C ASN A 339 66.17 -44.66 -52.77
N SER A 340 66.27 -43.68 -53.62
CA SER A 340 67.09 -43.57 -54.82
C SER A 340 66.90 -42.26 -55.49
N ARG A 341 67.91 -41.47 -55.44
CA ARG A 341 68.85 -40.99 -56.54
C ARG A 341 68.32 -39.99 -57.53
N GLU A 342 68.97 -38.84 -57.39
CA GLU A 342 69.64 -38.08 -58.46
C GLU A 342 68.76 -37.57 -59.66
N THR A 343 68.78 -36.34 -60.10
CA THR A 343 69.84 -35.44 -60.51
C THR A 343 69.22 -34.05 -60.78
N SER A 344 70.07 -33.06 -60.52
CA SER A 344 70.28 -31.78 -61.20
C SER A 344 69.17 -31.12 -62.03
N ASP A 345 68.90 -29.92 -61.87
CA ASP A 345 69.64 -28.76 -62.52
C ASP A 345 68.85 -27.44 -62.23
N SER A 346 69.67 -26.47 -61.99
CA SER A 346 69.65 -25.04 -62.29
C SER A 346 68.36 -24.28 -62.50
N GLY A 347 68.42 -23.11 -61.94
CA GLY A 347 68.08 -21.86 -62.63
C GLY A 347 67.11 -20.93 -61.91
N GLN A 348 67.74 -19.98 -61.26
CA GLN A 348 67.41 -18.53 -61.35
C GLN A 348 65.95 -18.10 -61.18
N GLU A 349 65.67 -17.22 -60.39
CA GLU A 349 66.06 -15.86 -60.09
C GLU A 349 64.81 -14.98 -59.93
N MET A 350 64.85 -14.18 -58.91
CA MET A 350 64.34 -12.81 -58.83
C MET A 350 62.84 -12.58 -59.06
N GLU A 351 62.17 -11.78 -58.38
CA GLU A 351 62.36 -10.52 -57.70
C GLU A 351 60.95 -9.94 -57.29
N LYS A 352 60.96 -9.34 -56.15
CA LYS A 352 60.33 -8.06 -55.79
C LYS A 352 58.85 -7.85 -55.79
N LEU A 353 58.53 -7.39 -54.65
CA LEU A 353 58.09 -6.06 -54.24
C LEU A 353 56.56 -5.83 -54.04
N ASN A 354 56.32 -5.53 -52.85
CA ASN A 354 55.66 -4.30 -52.36
C ASN A 354 54.18 -4.05 -52.58
N GLY A 355 53.68 -3.62 -51.48
CA GLY A 355 52.77 -2.49 -51.41
C GLY A 355 51.43 -2.86 -50.81
N SER A 356 51.26 -2.70 -49.55
CA SER A 356 50.92 -1.44 -48.88
C SER A 356 49.46 -1.02 -49.05
N LYS A 357 48.83 -0.93 -47.89
CA LYS A 357 47.91 0.13 -47.43
C LYS A 357 46.43 0.08 -47.77
N ASP A 358 45.78 0.12 -46.69
CA ASP A 358 44.71 1.05 -46.24
C ASP A 358 43.37 1.07 -47.00
N ASN A 359 42.35 0.60 -46.37
CA ASN A 359 41.36 1.46 -45.69
C ASN A 359 40.47 0.59 -44.79
#